data_90bb7200a86a692851a41dc50c784a5f
#
_entry.id   90bb7200a86a692851a41dc50c784a5f
#
_cell.length_a   1.000
_cell.length_b   1.000
_cell.length_c   1.000
_cell.angle_alpha   90.00
_cell.angle_beta   90.00
_cell.angle_gamma   90.00
#
_symmetry.space_group_name_H-M   'P 1'
#
loop_
_entity.id
_entity.type
_entity.pdbx_description
1 polymer ?
#
loop_
_entity_poly.entity_id
_entity_poly.type
_entity_poly.pdbx_seq_one_letter_code
_entity_poly.pdbx_strand_id
1 'polypeptide(L)'
;PLSLKKQLFKISLTDKGEVLTPITENSPLNIGDKVKVRIELRVDRAMEYVHMKDMRGACFEPINVLSNYKYQGGLGYYEATKDASTNFFFSWLNKGTYVFEYPMFVTNQGDYSNGIATIQCMYAPEYSSHSEGIRVIVK
;
A
#
# COMPACT_ATOMS: atom_id res chain seq x y z
N PRO A 1 14.12 -7.62 -12.75
CA PRO A 1 12.79 -7.01 -12.89
C PRO A 1 12.26 -6.44 -11.58
N LEU A 2 11.20 -5.67 -11.68
CA LEU A 2 10.47 -5.15 -10.52
C LEU A 2 9.53 -6.22 -9.96
N SER A 3 9.38 -6.24 -8.64
CA SER A 3 8.45 -7.15 -7.98
C SER A 3 7.71 -6.41 -6.88
N LEU A 4 6.38 -6.55 -6.84
CA LEU A 4 5.52 -5.97 -5.82
C LEU A 4 4.77 -7.05 -5.07
N LYS A 5 4.71 -6.91 -3.75
CA LYS A 5 3.89 -7.75 -2.89
C LYS A 5 3.11 -6.85 -1.95
N LYS A 6 1.79 -7.05 -1.90
CA LYS A 6 0.90 -6.24 -1.06
C LYS A 6 0.22 -7.13 -0.03
N GLN A 7 0.18 -6.67 1.22
CA GLN A 7 -0.49 -7.35 2.32
C GLN A 7 -1.32 -6.35 3.12
N LEU A 8 -2.41 -6.83 3.69
CA LEU A 8 -3.26 -6.05 4.58
C LEU A 8 -3.25 -6.69 5.96
N PHE A 9 -3.20 -5.86 6.99
CA PHE A 9 -3.20 -6.30 8.38
C PHE A 9 -4.23 -5.50 9.17
N LYS A 10 -4.98 -6.19 10.03
CA LYS A 10 -5.81 -5.53 11.01
C LYS A 10 -4.93 -5.06 12.16
N ILE A 11 -5.08 -3.80 12.57
CA ILE A 11 -4.32 -3.22 13.68
C ILE A 11 -5.14 -3.37 14.95
N SER A 12 -4.57 -4.02 15.97
CA SER A 12 -5.15 -4.14 17.30
C SER A 12 -4.19 -3.53 18.31
N LEU A 13 -4.71 -2.74 19.25
CA LEU A 13 -3.91 -2.18 20.33
C LEU A 13 -4.02 -3.08 21.55
N THR A 14 -2.88 -3.47 22.10
CA THR A 14 -2.78 -4.30 23.30
C THR A 14 -1.89 -3.60 24.32
N ASP A 15 -1.82 -4.16 25.54
CA ASP A 15 -0.94 -3.65 26.60
C ASP A 15 0.54 -3.66 26.17
N LYS A 16 0.87 -4.49 25.20
CA LYS A 16 2.25 -4.60 24.68
C LYS A 16 2.48 -3.77 23.41
N GLY A 17 1.49 -2.96 23.02
CA GLY A 17 1.57 -2.12 21.85
C GLY A 17 0.69 -2.60 20.70
N GLU A 18 1.07 -2.23 19.48
CA GLU A 18 0.32 -2.53 18.27
C GLU A 18 0.56 -3.96 17.81
N VAL A 19 -0.51 -4.71 17.54
CA VAL A 19 -0.45 -6.07 17.00
C VAL A 19 -1.08 -6.08 15.62
N LEU A 20 -0.39 -6.67 14.65
CA LEU A 20 -0.86 -6.79 13.28
C LEU A 20 -1.32 -8.23 13.02
N THR A 21 -2.56 -8.37 12.54
CA THR A 21 -3.14 -9.66 12.18
C THR A 21 -3.41 -9.68 10.68
N PRO A 22 -2.87 -10.65 9.92
CA PRO A 22 -3.11 -10.72 8.49
C PRO A 22 -4.62 -10.84 8.18
N ILE A 23 -5.06 -10.13 7.15
CA ILE A 23 -6.44 -10.16 6.71
C ILE A 23 -6.57 -11.16 5.57
N THR A 24 -7.54 -12.09 5.70
CA THR A 24 -7.88 -13.08 4.69
C THR A 24 -9.39 -13.07 4.47
N GLU A 25 -9.87 -13.82 3.49
CA GLU A 25 -11.32 -13.97 3.26
C GLU A 25 -12.05 -14.53 4.48
N ASN A 26 -11.33 -15.26 5.33
CA ASN A 26 -11.87 -15.87 6.55
C ASN A 26 -11.75 -14.95 7.78
N SER A 27 -11.25 -13.73 7.62
CA SER A 27 -11.02 -12.80 8.71
C SER A 27 -11.81 -11.51 8.45
N PRO A 28 -13.15 -11.53 8.68
CA PRO A 28 -13.97 -10.35 8.37
C PRO A 28 -13.61 -9.16 9.26
N LEU A 29 -13.74 -7.97 8.66
CA LEU A 29 -13.52 -6.70 9.33
C LEU A 29 -14.85 -6.10 9.77
N ASN A 30 -14.78 -5.14 10.68
CA ASN A 30 -15.94 -4.34 11.11
C ASN A 30 -15.69 -2.88 10.78
N ILE A 31 -16.78 -2.11 10.60
CA ILE A 31 -16.69 -0.67 10.41
C ILE A 31 -15.97 -0.05 11.60
N GLY A 32 -15.03 0.85 11.33
CA GLY A 32 -14.20 1.50 12.34
C GLY A 32 -12.88 0.82 12.62
N ASP A 33 -12.68 -0.39 12.10
CA ASP A 33 -11.38 -1.07 12.24
C ASP A 33 -10.29 -0.29 11.52
N LYS A 34 -9.09 -0.33 12.10
CA LYS A 34 -7.89 0.18 11.44
C LYS A 34 -7.17 -0.95 10.71
N VAL A 35 -6.69 -0.64 9.52
CA VAL A 35 -5.98 -1.58 8.66
C VAL A 35 -4.67 -0.94 8.25
N LYS A 36 -3.60 -1.73 8.27
CA LYS A 36 -2.30 -1.32 7.75
C LYS A 36 -2.06 -1.99 6.42
N VAL A 37 -1.74 -1.19 5.40
CA VAL A 37 -1.29 -1.69 4.11
C VAL A 37 0.23 -1.79 4.15
N ARG A 38 0.75 -2.94 3.72
CA ARG A 38 2.20 -3.15 3.59
C ARG A 38 2.50 -3.52 2.15
N ILE A 39 3.38 -2.74 1.52
CA ILE A 39 3.84 -3.00 0.16
C ILE A 39 5.33 -3.27 0.21
N GLU A 40 5.73 -4.45 -0.25
CA GLU A 40 7.14 -4.82 -0.40
C GLU A 40 7.52 -4.66 -1.86
N LEU A 41 8.51 -3.81 -2.12
CA LEU A 41 9.02 -3.53 -3.45
C LEU A 41 10.44 -4.05 -3.58
N ARG A 42 10.70 -4.87 -4.59
CA ARG A 42 12.04 -5.32 -4.94
C ARG A 42 12.44 -4.75 -6.28
N VAL A 43 13.61 -4.13 -6.31
CA VAL A 43 14.16 -3.46 -7.48
C VAL A 43 15.50 -4.10 -7.82
N ASP A 44 15.66 -4.61 -9.05
CA ASP A 44 16.87 -5.30 -9.47
C ASP A 44 17.92 -4.38 -10.10
N ARG A 45 17.57 -3.12 -10.32
CA ARG A 45 18.49 -2.11 -10.89
C ARG A 45 18.04 -0.70 -10.49
N ALA A 46 18.96 0.26 -10.53
CA ALA A 46 18.63 1.65 -10.27
C ALA A 46 17.73 2.20 -11.38
N MET A 47 16.73 2.97 -11.00
CA MET A 47 15.76 3.59 -11.93
C MET A 47 15.47 5.02 -11.54
N GLU A 48 15.12 5.85 -12.55
CA GLU A 48 14.70 7.23 -12.35
C GLU A 48 13.21 7.38 -12.66
N TYR A 49 12.56 8.31 -11.98
CA TYR A 49 11.17 8.70 -12.22
C TYR A 49 10.22 7.50 -12.24
N VAL A 50 10.10 6.88 -11.07
CA VAL A 50 9.24 5.71 -10.87
C VAL A 50 7.96 6.14 -10.16
N HIS A 51 6.82 5.66 -10.62
CA HIS A 51 5.52 5.90 -10.02
C HIS A 51 4.94 4.58 -9.51
N MET A 52 4.62 4.52 -8.23
CA MET A 52 3.91 3.41 -7.63
C MET A 52 2.53 3.89 -7.19
N LYS A 53 1.49 3.16 -7.59
CA LYS A 53 0.11 3.50 -7.28
C LYS A 53 -0.55 2.33 -6.58
N ASP A 54 -1.11 2.58 -5.41
CA ASP A 54 -1.84 1.58 -4.65
C ASP A 54 -3.33 1.91 -4.66
N MET A 55 -4.13 1.05 -5.29
CA MET A 55 -5.58 1.21 -5.37
C MET A 55 -6.23 0.69 -4.10
N ARG A 56 -7.21 1.43 -3.58
CA ARG A 56 -7.97 1.04 -2.38
C ARG A 56 -9.30 0.41 -2.76
N GLY A 57 -9.78 -0.49 -1.91
CA GLY A 57 -11.18 -0.92 -1.95
C GLY A 57 -12.10 0.20 -1.49
N ALA A 58 -13.35 0.18 -1.94
CA ALA A 58 -14.33 1.23 -1.62
C ALA A 58 -14.70 1.27 -0.13
N CYS A 59 -14.37 0.23 0.64
CA CYS A 59 -14.62 0.18 2.08
C CYS A 59 -13.55 0.87 2.92
N PHE A 60 -12.49 1.38 2.32
CA PHE A 60 -11.37 1.98 3.05
C PHE A 60 -11.24 3.47 2.81
N GLU A 61 -10.87 4.19 3.87
CA GLU A 61 -10.46 5.60 3.78
C GLU A 61 -9.07 5.78 4.39
N PRO A 62 -8.20 6.58 3.76
CA PRO A 62 -6.87 6.85 4.30
C PRO A 62 -6.96 7.71 5.55
N ILE A 63 -6.06 7.49 6.50
CA ILE A 63 -5.99 8.28 7.72
C ILE A 63 -5.31 9.62 7.46
N ASN A 64 -4.28 9.64 6.62
CA ASN A 64 -3.58 10.86 6.21
C ASN A 64 -3.83 11.14 4.74
N VAL A 65 -4.38 12.33 4.44
CA VAL A 65 -4.70 12.74 3.08
C VAL A 65 -3.77 13.83 2.55
N LEU A 66 -2.74 14.19 3.32
CA LEU A 66 -1.80 15.25 2.95
C LEU A 66 -0.71 14.71 2.02
N SER A 67 -0.42 15.50 0.98
CA SER A 67 0.69 15.22 0.07
C SER A 67 1.97 15.81 0.63
N ASN A 68 3.03 15.03 0.76
CA ASN A 68 4.31 15.53 1.24
C ASN A 68 5.46 14.61 0.86
N TYR A 69 6.69 15.08 1.11
CA TYR A 69 7.88 14.25 0.98
C TYR A 69 8.09 13.45 2.27
N LYS A 70 8.45 12.18 2.10
CA LYS A 70 8.70 11.27 3.22
C LYS A 70 10.02 10.54 3.05
N TYR A 71 10.54 10.05 4.17
CA TYR A 71 11.70 9.17 4.20
C TYR A 71 11.32 7.91 4.95
N GLN A 72 11.56 6.76 4.31
CA GLN A 72 11.28 5.47 4.91
C GLN A 72 12.29 4.47 4.36
N GLY A 73 12.92 3.69 5.24
CA GLY A 73 13.92 2.72 4.81
C GLY A 73 15.12 3.34 4.12
N GLY A 74 15.49 4.58 4.46
CA GLY A 74 16.61 5.28 3.83
C GLY A 74 16.29 5.85 2.45
N LEU A 75 15.02 5.81 2.03
CA LEU A 75 14.57 6.28 0.73
C LEU A 75 13.71 7.55 0.88
N GLY A 76 14.03 8.59 0.11
CA GLY A 76 13.21 9.78 0.01
C GLY A 76 12.22 9.67 -1.16
N TYR A 77 10.96 10.03 -0.94
CA TYR A 77 9.93 9.98 -1.97
C TYR A 77 8.80 10.96 -1.68
N TYR A 78 8.00 11.23 -2.71
CA TYR A 78 6.80 12.05 -2.59
C TYR A 78 5.57 11.15 -2.55
N GLU A 79 4.73 11.34 -1.54
CA GLU A 79 3.48 10.60 -1.37
C GLU A 79 2.30 11.53 -1.54
N ALA A 80 1.32 11.12 -2.34
CA ALA A 80 0.09 11.86 -2.57
C ALA A 80 -1.11 10.92 -2.47
N THR A 81 -2.06 11.27 -1.62
CA THR A 81 -3.30 10.50 -1.43
C THR A 81 -4.41 11.12 -2.24
N LYS A 82 -5.10 10.29 -3.04
CA LYS A 82 -6.24 10.69 -3.85
C LYS A 82 -7.44 9.80 -3.49
N ASP A 83 -8.63 10.11 -4.02
CA ASP A 83 -9.89 9.46 -3.64
C ASP A 83 -9.84 7.94 -3.63
N ALA A 84 -9.25 7.32 -4.65
CA ALA A 84 -9.25 5.88 -4.80
C ALA A 84 -7.85 5.26 -4.72
N SER A 85 -6.80 6.06 -4.52
CA SER A 85 -5.45 5.55 -4.56
C SER A 85 -4.48 6.35 -3.71
N THR A 86 -3.37 5.70 -3.33
CA THR A 86 -2.21 6.35 -2.74
C THR A 86 -1.08 6.24 -3.75
N ASN A 87 -0.44 7.36 -4.08
CA ASN A 87 0.57 7.44 -5.11
C ASN A 87 1.92 7.80 -4.49
N PHE A 88 2.96 7.11 -4.96
CA PHE A 88 4.33 7.30 -4.49
C PHE A 88 5.19 7.64 -5.70
N PHE A 89 5.92 8.75 -5.63
CA PHE A 89 6.76 9.23 -6.71
C PHE A 89 8.22 9.23 -6.28
N PHE A 90 9.04 8.51 -7.03
CA PHE A 90 10.47 8.38 -6.75
C PHE A 90 11.25 9.03 -7.89
N SER A 91 12.03 10.06 -7.59
CA SER A 91 12.95 10.62 -8.58
C SER A 91 14.09 9.66 -8.89
N TRP A 92 14.52 8.93 -7.87
CA TRP A 92 15.60 7.95 -7.97
C TRP A 92 15.29 6.76 -7.06
N LEU A 93 15.44 5.57 -7.59
CA LEU A 93 15.18 4.34 -6.86
C LEU A 93 16.35 3.38 -7.08
N ASN A 94 17.15 3.17 -6.04
CA ASN A 94 18.30 2.26 -6.10
C ASN A 94 17.86 0.80 -6.08
N LYS A 95 18.74 -0.07 -6.56
CA LYS A 95 18.57 -1.51 -6.40
C LYS A 95 18.42 -1.86 -4.92
N GLY A 96 17.42 -2.67 -4.58
CA GLY A 96 17.19 -3.09 -3.20
C GLY A 96 15.76 -3.53 -2.95
N THR A 97 15.48 -3.78 -1.66
CA THR A 97 14.15 -4.15 -1.18
C THR A 97 13.65 -3.04 -0.25
N TYR A 98 12.44 -2.55 -0.52
CA TYR A 98 11.82 -1.47 0.24
C TYR A 98 10.47 -1.90 0.76
N VAL A 99 10.11 -1.45 1.97
CA VAL A 99 8.82 -1.74 2.58
C VAL A 99 8.13 -0.41 2.88
N PHE A 100 6.91 -0.26 2.37
CA PHE A 100 6.06 0.90 2.62
C PHE A 100 4.83 0.48 3.38
N GLU A 101 4.48 1.23 4.42
CA GLU A 101 3.30 0.95 5.23
C GLU A 101 2.51 2.23 5.42
N TYR A 102 1.18 2.11 5.34
CA TYR A 102 0.30 3.23 5.67
C TYR A 102 -1.04 2.70 6.21
N PRO A 103 -1.69 3.50 7.09
CA PRO A 103 -2.94 3.07 7.71
C PRO A 103 -4.18 3.54 6.97
N MET A 104 -5.27 2.78 7.14
CA MET A 104 -6.61 3.12 6.62
C MET A 104 -7.66 2.76 7.65
N PHE A 105 -8.85 3.38 7.53
CA PHE A 105 -10.04 3.00 8.28
C PHE A 105 -11.00 2.23 7.40
N VAL A 106 -11.74 1.30 8.01
CA VAL A 106 -12.86 0.61 7.37
C VAL A 106 -14.13 1.45 7.57
N THR A 107 -14.80 1.82 6.47
CA THR A 107 -15.94 2.74 6.51
C THR A 107 -17.25 2.15 6.03
N ASN A 108 -17.25 1.09 5.24
CA ASN A 108 -18.46 0.54 4.64
C ASN A 108 -18.51 -0.97 4.73
N GLN A 109 -19.71 -1.50 4.96
CA GLN A 109 -19.95 -2.95 4.92
C GLN A 109 -19.96 -3.47 3.49
N GLY A 110 -19.66 -4.74 3.32
CA GLY A 110 -19.78 -5.42 2.04
C GLY A 110 -18.64 -6.39 1.77
N ASP A 111 -18.63 -6.89 0.55
CA ASP A 111 -17.62 -7.79 0.02
C ASP A 111 -16.87 -7.03 -1.08
N TYR A 112 -15.61 -6.76 -0.83
CA TYR A 112 -14.82 -5.86 -1.69
C TYR A 112 -13.59 -6.53 -2.22
N SER A 113 -13.23 -6.17 -3.46
CA SER A 113 -11.88 -6.39 -3.95
C SER A 113 -11.07 -5.17 -3.58
N ASN A 114 -10.07 -5.33 -2.73
CA ASN A 114 -9.10 -4.28 -2.51
C ASN A 114 -8.18 -4.26 -3.73
N GLY A 115 -7.95 -3.08 -4.31
CA GLY A 115 -7.23 -2.96 -5.56
C GLY A 115 -5.79 -3.42 -5.49
N ILE A 116 -5.18 -3.54 -6.64
CA ILE A 116 -3.77 -3.91 -6.76
C ILE A 116 -2.87 -2.69 -6.61
N ALA A 117 -1.62 -2.94 -6.24
CA ALA A 117 -0.56 -1.95 -6.34
C ALA A 117 0.15 -2.15 -7.69
N THR A 118 0.46 -1.06 -8.37
CA THR A 118 1.21 -1.09 -9.62
C THR A 118 2.43 -0.19 -9.52
N ILE A 119 3.48 -0.53 -10.23
CA ILE A 119 4.68 0.30 -10.31
C ILE A 119 5.14 0.36 -11.75
N GLN A 120 5.58 1.53 -12.18
CA GLN A 120 6.04 1.74 -13.56
C GLN A 120 7.14 2.79 -13.58
N CYS A 121 8.19 2.51 -14.34
CA CYS A 121 9.18 3.50 -14.68
C CYS A 121 8.62 4.40 -15.78
N MET A 122 8.53 5.71 -15.55
CA MET A 122 7.82 6.62 -16.45
C MET A 122 8.48 6.75 -17.82
N TYR A 123 9.81 6.61 -17.89
CA TYR A 123 10.54 6.71 -19.16
C TYR A 123 10.85 5.37 -19.81
N ALA A 124 10.53 4.28 -19.12
CA ALA A 124 10.72 2.93 -19.62
C ALA A 124 9.54 2.05 -19.17
N PRO A 125 8.35 2.22 -19.78
CA PRO A 125 7.13 1.54 -19.35
C PRO A 125 7.22 0.01 -19.34
N GLU A 126 8.16 -0.57 -20.07
CA GLU A 126 8.40 -2.02 -20.05
C GLU A 126 8.90 -2.49 -18.68
N TYR A 127 9.46 -1.60 -17.86
CA TYR A 127 9.81 -1.90 -16.47
C TYR A 127 8.62 -1.57 -15.58
N SER A 128 7.75 -2.56 -15.40
CA SER A 128 6.53 -2.41 -14.60
C SER A 128 6.22 -3.73 -13.89
N SER A 129 5.40 -3.63 -12.85
CA SER A 129 4.93 -4.79 -12.09
C SER A 129 3.64 -4.45 -11.39
N HIS A 130 2.94 -5.47 -10.90
CA HIS A 130 1.75 -5.28 -10.08
C HIS A 130 1.66 -6.38 -9.02
N SER A 131 0.97 -6.08 -7.94
CA SER A 131 0.66 -7.04 -6.89
C SER A 131 -0.56 -7.87 -7.27
N GLU A 132 -0.83 -8.90 -6.50
CA GLU A 132 -2.08 -9.63 -6.59
C GLU A 132 -3.20 -8.86 -5.90
N GLY A 133 -4.44 -9.11 -6.29
CA GLY A 133 -5.61 -8.53 -5.63
C GLY A 133 -5.89 -9.23 -4.30
N ILE A 134 -6.54 -8.51 -3.39
CA ILE A 134 -6.91 -9.02 -2.08
C ILE A 134 -8.41 -8.83 -1.89
N ARG A 135 -9.12 -9.88 -1.48
CA ARG A 135 -10.54 -9.80 -1.19
C ARG A 135 -10.75 -9.51 0.28
N VAL A 136 -11.64 -8.56 0.57
CA VAL A 136 -11.93 -8.11 1.94
C VAL A 136 -13.43 -8.19 2.19
N ILE A 137 -13.80 -8.76 3.33
CA ILE A 137 -15.20 -8.84 3.76
C ILE A 137 -15.38 -7.98 5.00
N VAL A 138 -16.36 -7.08 4.95
CA VAL A 138 -16.73 -6.20 6.08
C VAL A 138 -18.15 -6.52 6.50
N LYS A 139 -18.27 -6.92 7.74
CA LYS A 139 -19.59 -7.24 8.34
C LYS A 139 -20.28 -6.03 8.92
#